data_0dd26a069fa48cedd2aadcb132ddb657
#
_entry.id   0dd26a069fa48cedd2aadcb132ddb657
#
_cell.length_a   1.000
_cell.length_b   1.000
_cell.length_c   1.000
_cell.angle_alpha   90.00
_cell.angle_beta   90.00
_cell.angle_gamma   90.00
#
_symmetry.space_group_name_H-M   'P 1'
#
loop_
_entity.id
_entity.type
_entity.pdbx_description
1 polymer ?
#
loop_
_entity_poly.entity_id
_entity_poly.type
_entity_poly.pdbx_seq_one_letter_code
_entity_poly.pdbx_strand_id
1 'polypeptide(L)'
;MSNHCAINRSCRVKSIPKSPGVTQFFSRQFGACILLIAGCTLAGQASAGVLAQATGPKVERAKSETEVIRLHANQLPDVTLTGTILFKILAAEIAAQRGNYLAAGNTLSELARETADPRLARRALEFYLAGGNLTGALDASRTWLRIAPNDDEAVSTELALGAAAGQTTGLAQALRKRIDKSTDKPAAITQAVTTLARMQNKQEAFSILSEAINQSSVKNLPAARLALADMAQSSGDSKQALAEARIALGANPGSEDAAARVLEYGVAVDADAAIAEVAAFTKRQPKARRVRLLLAGQLSDRGRYSEAMAEVQSMLRNAPEDFELLFVQAQLAARAKQWPDAKKFIDQFINVQTQRKGAGPDGASDAGVALSDAYQFRAGVFEEMGRLDDAYADLSLIKDPATAVFAAQMRQAAIRGKQGRVDEAVAILDAAQPEDDESADVVLVTTSQVLRNAKRIDEAIKRLQVADKERGSSKSVKYDLAMLYEQQNNLPEAERLLRQVIVLDSRHAHAYNALGYALADRNIRLDEALVLIKKATELAPNDPFIMDSLGWVKFRMGDYPAALEILTRAYSKRPEADIAAHLGEVYWVQGDRDKARALWREGLSKEASNATLVETMKRFGAAP
;
A
#
# COMPACT_ATOMS: atom_id res chain seq x y z
N MET A 1 -50.72 -19.27 -37.07
CA MET A 1 -51.14 -17.92 -36.70
C MET A 1 -50.12 -17.33 -35.79
N SER A 2 -49.38 -16.44 -36.35
CA SER A 2 -48.20 -15.77 -35.84
C SER A 2 -48.52 -14.81 -34.69
N ASN A 3 -47.85 -14.98 -33.56
CA ASN A 3 -47.72 -13.92 -32.58
C ASN A 3 -46.24 -13.54 -32.47
N HIS A 4 -45.91 -12.42 -33.14
CA HIS A 4 -44.69 -11.67 -32.93
C HIS A 4 -44.82 -10.96 -31.59
N CYS A 5 -44.07 -11.45 -30.60
CA CYS A 5 -43.80 -10.68 -29.39
C CYS A 5 -42.45 -10.01 -29.58
N ALA A 6 -42.49 -8.72 -29.94
CA ALA A 6 -41.32 -7.88 -29.97
C ALA A 6 -40.90 -7.57 -28.53
N ILE A 7 -39.89 -8.27 -28.08
CA ILE A 7 -39.25 -8.01 -26.76
C ILE A 7 -38.24 -6.86 -26.96
N ASN A 8 -38.67 -5.68 -26.59
CA ASN A 8 -37.81 -4.51 -26.52
C ASN A 8 -36.97 -4.62 -25.22
N ARG A 9 -35.82 -5.29 -25.31
CA ARG A 9 -34.91 -5.44 -24.17
C ARG A 9 -33.94 -4.25 -24.14
N SER A 10 -34.25 -3.27 -23.30
CA SER A 10 -33.24 -2.29 -22.89
C SER A 10 -32.44 -2.88 -21.71
N CYS A 11 -31.50 -3.74 -21.99
CA CYS A 11 -30.51 -4.14 -20.98
C CYS A 11 -29.59 -2.94 -20.70
N ARG A 12 -29.79 -2.27 -19.59
CA ARG A 12 -28.74 -1.40 -19.04
C ARG A 12 -27.66 -2.30 -18.49
N VAL A 13 -26.46 -2.15 -19.00
CA VAL A 13 -25.24 -2.69 -18.40
C VAL A 13 -25.24 -2.33 -16.92
N LYS A 14 -24.99 -3.32 -16.06
CA LYS A 14 -24.70 -3.12 -14.64
C LYS A 14 -23.76 -1.93 -14.51
N SER A 15 -24.08 -1.02 -13.62
CA SER A 15 -23.16 0.06 -13.25
C SER A 15 -21.80 -0.56 -12.98
N ILE A 16 -20.89 -0.35 -13.90
CA ILE A 16 -19.47 -0.73 -13.70
C ILE A 16 -19.08 -0.13 -12.37
N PRO A 17 -18.46 -0.86 -11.47
CA PRO A 17 -17.92 -0.27 -10.26
C PRO A 17 -17.12 0.94 -10.71
N LYS A 18 -17.44 2.11 -10.13
CA LYS A 18 -16.69 3.34 -10.35
C LYS A 18 -15.24 2.94 -10.45
N SER A 19 -14.61 3.21 -11.58
CA SER A 19 -13.25 2.77 -11.87
C SER A 19 -12.38 2.96 -10.63
N PRO A 20 -11.53 1.99 -10.26
CA PRO A 20 -10.74 2.06 -9.03
C PRO A 20 -9.82 3.29 -8.97
N GLY A 21 -9.73 4.07 -10.04
CA GLY A 21 -8.86 5.24 -10.14
C GLY A 21 -9.23 6.43 -9.27
N VAL A 22 -10.47 6.67 -8.91
CA VAL A 22 -10.83 7.88 -8.16
C VAL A 22 -11.12 7.60 -6.68
N THR A 23 -11.78 6.50 -6.36
CA THR A 23 -12.11 6.17 -4.95
C THR A 23 -11.01 5.36 -4.26
N GLN A 24 -10.21 4.56 -4.97
CA GLN A 24 -9.04 3.89 -4.39
C GLN A 24 -7.83 4.83 -4.26
N PHE A 25 -7.73 5.88 -5.06
CA PHE A 25 -6.72 6.92 -4.86
C PHE A 25 -6.93 7.62 -3.50
N PHE A 26 -8.17 7.92 -3.15
CA PHE A 26 -8.50 8.46 -1.83
C PHE A 26 -8.21 7.47 -0.70
N SER A 27 -8.51 6.17 -0.84
CA SER A 27 -8.29 5.20 0.24
C SER A 27 -6.81 4.85 0.44
N ARG A 28 -5.98 4.84 -0.61
CA ARG A 28 -4.53 4.57 -0.50
C ARG A 28 -3.72 5.77 0.00
N GLN A 29 -4.09 6.99 -0.38
CA GLN A 29 -3.43 8.17 0.19
C GLN A 29 -3.81 8.40 1.65
N PHE A 30 -5.06 8.08 2.05
CA PHE A 30 -5.48 8.19 3.45
C PHE A 30 -4.72 7.24 4.39
N GLY A 31 -4.37 6.03 3.94
CA GLY A 31 -3.51 5.11 4.69
C GLY A 31 -2.03 5.52 4.70
N ALA A 32 -1.53 6.12 3.63
CA ALA A 32 -0.11 6.47 3.49
C ALA A 32 0.31 7.68 4.34
N CYS A 33 -0.54 8.70 4.53
CA CYS A 33 -0.19 9.85 5.36
C CYS A 33 -0.11 9.51 6.86
N ILE A 34 -0.91 8.57 7.35
CA ILE A 34 -0.81 8.12 8.75
C ILE A 34 0.35 7.13 8.94
N LEU A 35 0.67 6.32 7.92
CA LEU A 35 1.81 5.39 7.93
C LEU A 35 3.17 6.07 7.71
N LEU A 36 3.24 7.21 7.01
CA LEU A 36 4.49 7.98 6.85
C LEU A 36 4.97 8.63 8.15
N ILE A 37 4.09 8.92 9.10
CA ILE A 37 4.47 9.42 10.42
C ILE A 37 4.97 8.28 11.34
N ALA A 38 4.55 7.05 11.12
CA ALA A 38 4.99 5.88 11.90
C ALA A 38 6.25 5.18 11.34
N GLY A 39 6.62 5.43 10.07
CA GLY A 39 7.70 4.73 9.36
C GLY A 39 9.08 5.39 9.39
N CYS A 40 9.24 6.59 9.93
CA CYS A 40 10.48 7.38 9.83
C CYS A 40 11.45 7.29 11.01
N THR A 41 11.51 6.21 11.76
CA THR A 41 12.49 6.09 12.86
C THR A 41 13.38 4.85 12.84
N LEU A 42 13.56 4.19 11.69
CA LEU A 42 14.57 3.10 11.57
C LEU A 42 15.31 3.16 10.22
N ALA A 43 15.82 4.33 9.84
CA ALA A 43 16.87 4.43 8.85
C ALA A 43 17.90 5.45 9.34
N GLY A 44 18.91 4.95 9.99
CA GLY A 44 20.15 5.69 10.23
C GLY A 44 20.72 6.17 8.89
N GLN A 45 21.11 7.41 8.87
CA GLN A 45 21.79 8.20 7.85
C GLN A 45 22.51 7.38 6.77
N ALA A 46 21.92 7.37 5.56
CA ALA A 46 22.65 7.24 4.32
C ALA A 46 22.24 8.44 3.46
N SER A 47 23.14 9.37 3.31
CA SER A 47 23.04 10.58 2.51
C SER A 47 22.68 10.26 1.07
N ALA A 48 21.47 10.66 0.65
CA ALA A 48 21.06 10.66 -0.75
C ALA A 48 21.63 11.91 -1.43
N GLY A 49 22.62 11.71 -2.31
CA GLY A 49 23.13 12.71 -3.21
C GLY A 49 22.11 13.04 -4.31
N VAL A 50 21.91 14.34 -4.45
CA VAL A 50 21.11 14.99 -5.49
C VAL A 50 21.65 14.65 -6.88
N LEU A 51 20.80 14.12 -7.76
CA LEU A 51 21.06 14.02 -9.21
C LEU A 51 20.76 15.38 -9.86
N ALA A 52 21.81 16.18 -10.08
CA ALA A 52 21.77 17.32 -10.98
C ALA A 52 22.30 16.90 -12.36
N GLN A 53 21.63 17.38 -13.39
CA GLN A 53 21.84 17.10 -14.80
C GLN A 53 23.26 17.44 -15.28
N ALA A 54 23.77 16.58 -16.14
CA ALA A 54 25.07 16.66 -16.75
C ALA A 54 25.13 17.66 -17.91
N THR A 55 26.07 18.57 -17.85
CA THR A 55 26.73 19.16 -19.05
C THR A 55 28.16 18.66 -19.08
N GLY A 56 28.59 18.20 -20.23
CA GLY A 56 29.77 17.39 -20.55
C GLY A 56 31.16 17.94 -20.25
N PRO A 57 32.27 17.37 -20.74
CA PRO A 57 33.21 16.72 -19.86
C PRO A 57 34.49 17.58 -19.60
N LYS A 58 34.94 17.63 -18.35
CA LYS A 58 36.35 17.80 -18.01
C LYS A 58 36.79 16.65 -17.12
N VAL A 59 37.67 15.84 -17.65
CA VAL A 59 38.35 14.77 -16.93
C VAL A 59 39.31 15.42 -15.92
N GLU A 60 38.88 15.53 -14.67
CA GLU A 60 39.79 15.68 -13.54
C GLU A 60 39.83 14.33 -12.81
N ARG A 61 41.07 13.79 -12.73
CA ARG A 61 41.36 12.57 -11.97
C ARG A 61 40.94 12.80 -10.52
N ALA A 62 39.83 12.19 -10.13
CA ALA A 62 39.50 12.02 -8.72
C ALA A 62 40.59 11.17 -8.07
N LYS A 63 41.34 11.75 -7.13
CA LYS A 63 42.16 11.01 -6.20
C LYS A 63 41.21 10.10 -5.39
N SER A 64 41.34 8.79 -5.55
CA SER A 64 40.72 7.83 -4.62
C SER A 64 41.32 8.13 -3.24
N GLU A 65 40.55 8.71 -2.35
CA GLU A 65 40.85 8.66 -0.92
C GLU A 65 40.78 7.20 -0.49
N THR A 66 41.92 6.57 -0.38
CA THR A 66 42.07 5.27 0.25
C THR A 66 41.76 5.50 1.72
N GLU A 67 40.61 5.01 2.17
CA GLU A 67 40.26 4.99 3.59
C GLU A 67 41.32 4.15 4.31
N VAL A 68 42.29 4.82 4.94
CA VAL A 68 43.36 4.18 5.69
C VAL A 68 42.75 3.71 6.99
N ILE A 69 42.37 2.42 7.04
CA ILE A 69 41.93 1.75 8.25
C ILE A 69 43.12 1.79 9.22
N ARG A 70 43.03 2.63 10.24
CA ARG A 70 44.02 2.74 11.31
C ARG A 70 43.86 1.54 12.27
N LEU A 71 44.43 0.41 11.89
CA LEU A 71 44.71 -0.63 12.86
C LEU A 71 45.85 -0.14 13.78
N HIS A 72 45.73 -0.37 15.10
CA HIS A 72 46.81 -0.03 16.00
C HIS A 72 48.07 -0.80 15.57
N ALA A 73 49.19 -0.09 15.44
CA ALA A 73 50.44 -0.62 14.91
C ALA A 73 50.92 -1.95 15.59
N ASN A 74 50.48 -2.21 16.81
CA ASN A 74 50.82 -3.44 17.58
C ASN A 74 49.96 -4.67 17.22
N GLN A 75 49.08 -4.60 16.25
CA GLN A 75 48.19 -5.70 15.83
C GLN A 75 48.50 -6.26 14.45
N LEU A 76 49.41 -5.66 13.73
CA LEU A 76 49.83 -6.14 12.42
C LEU A 76 51.02 -7.09 12.53
N PRO A 77 51.01 -8.20 11.77
CA PRO A 77 52.15 -9.13 11.76
C PRO A 77 53.35 -8.47 11.08
N ASP A 78 54.55 -8.75 11.59
CA ASP A 78 55.80 -8.36 10.95
C ASP A 78 56.13 -9.36 9.83
N VAL A 79 55.50 -9.15 8.67
CA VAL A 79 55.63 -10.03 7.50
C VAL A 79 56.36 -9.30 6.37
N THR A 80 57.50 -9.85 5.96
CA THR A 80 58.22 -9.32 4.78
C THR A 80 57.40 -9.56 3.52
N LEU A 81 57.11 -8.49 2.77
CA LEU A 81 56.40 -8.56 1.50
C LEU A 81 57.30 -9.24 0.45
N THR A 82 57.05 -10.53 0.21
CA THR A 82 57.72 -11.31 -0.83
C THR A 82 57.00 -11.17 -2.19
N GLY A 83 57.72 -11.45 -3.28
CA GLY A 83 57.12 -11.46 -4.62
C GLY A 83 55.92 -12.43 -4.71
N THR A 84 55.96 -13.56 -3.99
CA THR A 84 54.86 -14.54 -3.94
C THR A 84 53.63 -13.98 -3.22
N ILE A 85 53.81 -13.30 -2.10
CA ILE A 85 52.70 -12.67 -1.36
C ILE A 85 52.04 -11.60 -2.23
N LEU A 86 52.85 -10.72 -2.84
CA LEU A 86 52.34 -9.66 -3.74
C LEU A 86 51.58 -10.25 -4.93
N PHE A 87 52.14 -11.31 -5.55
CA PHE A 87 51.48 -12.00 -6.66
C PHE A 87 50.11 -12.59 -6.24
N LYS A 88 50.03 -13.30 -5.09
CA LYS A 88 48.77 -13.86 -4.60
C LYS A 88 47.72 -12.77 -4.35
N ILE A 89 48.08 -11.61 -3.76
CA ILE A 89 47.17 -10.48 -3.52
C ILE A 89 46.65 -9.94 -4.84
N LEU A 90 47.54 -9.62 -5.81
CA LEU A 90 47.17 -9.08 -7.09
C LEU A 90 46.31 -10.07 -7.90
N ALA A 91 46.65 -11.35 -7.87
CA ALA A 91 45.86 -12.40 -8.53
C ALA A 91 44.43 -12.48 -7.96
N ALA A 92 44.28 -12.38 -6.63
CA ALA A 92 42.96 -12.36 -5.99
C ALA A 92 42.14 -11.12 -6.38
N GLU A 93 42.72 -9.92 -6.36
CA GLU A 93 42.03 -8.69 -6.77
C GLU A 93 41.62 -8.73 -8.27
N ILE A 94 42.47 -9.24 -9.15
CA ILE A 94 42.14 -9.43 -10.57
C ILE A 94 41.03 -10.47 -10.76
N ALA A 95 41.06 -11.56 -9.98
CA ALA A 95 40.00 -12.57 -10.02
C ALA A 95 38.66 -11.97 -9.60
N ALA A 96 38.64 -11.16 -8.54
CA ALA A 96 37.44 -10.46 -8.06
C ALA A 96 36.91 -9.46 -9.11
N GLN A 97 37.78 -8.66 -9.76
CA GLN A 97 37.39 -7.75 -10.84
C GLN A 97 36.75 -8.47 -12.03
N ARG A 98 37.12 -9.74 -12.25
CA ARG A 98 36.53 -10.61 -13.28
C ARG A 98 35.29 -11.37 -12.81
N GLY A 99 34.78 -11.07 -11.62
CA GLY A 99 33.62 -11.72 -11.04
C GLY A 99 33.89 -13.08 -10.40
N ASN A 100 35.16 -13.56 -10.37
CA ASN A 100 35.49 -14.84 -9.73
C ASN A 100 35.80 -14.64 -8.25
N TYR A 101 34.76 -14.25 -7.50
CA TYR A 101 34.85 -13.95 -6.09
C TYR A 101 35.25 -15.16 -5.23
N LEU A 102 34.85 -16.37 -5.63
CA LEU A 102 35.21 -17.59 -4.90
C LEU A 102 36.72 -17.85 -4.92
N ALA A 103 37.34 -17.75 -6.11
CA ALA A 103 38.80 -17.94 -6.22
C ALA A 103 39.57 -16.84 -5.46
N ALA A 104 39.11 -15.60 -5.56
CA ALA A 104 39.68 -14.46 -4.83
C ALA A 104 39.60 -14.67 -3.33
N GLY A 105 38.45 -15.04 -2.79
CA GLY A 105 38.23 -15.34 -1.37
C GLY A 105 39.11 -16.48 -0.87
N ASN A 106 39.19 -17.59 -1.62
CA ASN A 106 40.03 -18.73 -1.26
C ASN A 106 41.51 -18.34 -1.16
N THR A 107 42.02 -17.62 -2.18
CA THR A 107 43.43 -17.18 -2.21
C THR A 107 43.78 -16.28 -1.04
N LEU A 108 42.92 -15.29 -0.71
CA LEU A 108 43.19 -14.41 0.42
C LEU A 108 42.98 -15.08 1.78
N SER A 109 42.04 -16.03 1.92
CA SER A 109 41.84 -16.80 3.14
C SER A 109 43.06 -17.70 3.45
N GLU A 110 43.65 -18.32 2.44
CA GLU A 110 44.87 -19.08 2.57
C GLU A 110 46.04 -18.17 2.99
N LEU A 111 46.20 -17.06 2.30
CA LEU A 111 47.24 -16.08 2.59
C LEU A 111 47.10 -15.45 3.99
N ALA A 112 45.88 -15.21 4.45
CA ALA A 112 45.62 -14.73 5.81
C ALA A 112 46.04 -15.71 6.88
N ARG A 113 45.87 -17.03 6.65
CA ARG A 113 46.36 -18.09 7.58
C ARG A 113 47.88 -18.21 7.56
N GLU A 114 48.52 -18.07 6.40
CA GLU A 114 49.97 -18.13 6.23
C GLU A 114 50.67 -16.94 6.91
N THR A 115 50.08 -15.72 6.78
CA THR A 115 50.73 -14.48 7.23
C THR A 115 50.25 -13.99 8.58
N ALA A 116 49.14 -14.54 9.11
CA ALA A 116 48.44 -14.04 10.29
C ALA A 116 48.02 -12.54 10.14
N ASP A 117 47.73 -12.08 8.91
CA ASP A 117 47.31 -10.71 8.65
C ASP A 117 45.78 -10.60 8.63
N PRO A 118 45.18 -9.86 9.60
CA PRO A 118 43.73 -9.73 9.71
C PRO A 118 43.10 -9.01 8.51
N ARG A 119 43.86 -8.15 7.83
CA ARG A 119 43.37 -7.41 6.66
C ARG A 119 43.03 -8.34 5.49
N LEU A 120 43.84 -9.38 5.29
CA LEU A 120 43.62 -10.39 4.26
C LEU A 120 42.39 -11.26 4.58
N ALA A 121 42.20 -11.63 5.85
CA ALA A 121 41.00 -12.36 6.27
C ALA A 121 39.72 -11.52 6.05
N ARG A 122 39.75 -10.24 6.41
CA ARG A 122 38.64 -9.28 6.15
C ARG A 122 38.37 -9.15 4.65
N ARG A 123 39.40 -8.97 3.84
CA ARG A 123 39.23 -8.85 2.38
C ARG A 123 38.70 -10.14 1.74
N ALA A 124 39.12 -11.30 2.20
CA ALA A 124 38.56 -12.58 1.78
C ALA A 124 37.07 -12.68 2.07
N LEU A 125 36.65 -12.26 3.26
CA LEU A 125 35.27 -12.21 3.68
C LEU A 125 34.44 -11.30 2.74
N GLU A 126 34.94 -10.11 2.39
CA GLU A 126 34.26 -9.20 1.47
C GLU A 126 34.03 -9.88 0.10
N PHE A 127 35.00 -10.60 -0.43
CA PHE A 127 34.85 -11.33 -1.69
C PHE A 127 33.86 -12.48 -1.60
N TYR A 128 33.84 -13.24 -0.52
CA TYR A 128 32.86 -14.30 -0.31
C TYR A 128 31.42 -13.74 -0.23
N LEU A 129 31.24 -12.61 0.46
CA LEU A 129 29.92 -11.93 0.51
C LEU A 129 29.49 -11.41 -0.86
N ALA A 130 30.41 -10.79 -1.62
CA ALA A 130 30.13 -10.34 -2.99
C ALA A 130 29.76 -11.51 -3.93
N GLY A 131 30.33 -12.69 -3.68
CA GLY A 131 30.01 -13.93 -4.42
C GLY A 131 28.82 -14.71 -3.86
N GLY A 132 28.15 -14.25 -2.82
CA GLY A 132 27.01 -14.95 -2.19
C GLY A 132 27.42 -16.22 -1.40
N ASN A 133 28.70 -16.42 -1.10
CA ASN A 133 29.21 -17.60 -0.38
C ASN A 133 29.23 -17.36 1.14
N LEU A 134 28.09 -17.57 1.79
CA LEU A 134 27.95 -17.37 3.23
C LEU A 134 28.88 -18.27 4.05
N THR A 135 29.10 -19.52 3.63
CA THR A 135 29.98 -20.47 4.30
C THR A 135 31.43 -20.01 4.29
N GLY A 136 31.93 -19.57 3.12
CA GLY A 136 33.29 -19.02 3.01
C GLY A 136 33.45 -17.73 3.81
N ALA A 137 32.44 -16.87 3.80
CA ALA A 137 32.43 -15.63 4.58
C ALA A 137 32.53 -15.91 6.10
N LEU A 138 31.78 -16.90 6.59
CA LEU A 138 31.82 -17.30 8.00
C LEU A 138 33.19 -17.89 8.37
N ASP A 139 33.82 -18.71 7.52
CA ASP A 139 35.15 -19.26 7.77
C ASP A 139 36.23 -18.17 7.77
N ALA A 140 36.11 -17.20 6.83
CA ALA A 140 37.01 -16.04 6.79
C ALA A 140 36.83 -15.14 8.03
N SER A 141 35.62 -14.93 8.51
CA SER A 141 35.36 -14.15 9.74
C SER A 141 35.96 -14.83 11.00
N ARG A 142 35.86 -16.15 11.08
CA ARG A 142 36.51 -16.93 12.14
C ARG A 142 38.04 -16.88 12.10
N THR A 143 38.57 -16.87 10.89
CA THR A 143 40.02 -16.71 10.70
C THR A 143 40.43 -15.31 11.14
N TRP A 144 39.68 -14.27 10.79
CA TRP A 144 39.91 -12.91 11.24
C TRP A 144 39.86 -12.81 12.78
N LEU A 145 38.80 -13.32 13.40
CA LEU A 145 38.66 -13.31 14.86
C LEU A 145 39.79 -14.06 15.59
N ARG A 146 40.30 -15.16 15.02
CA ARG A 146 41.42 -15.91 15.58
C ARG A 146 42.72 -15.11 15.55
N ILE A 147 42.93 -14.36 14.46
CA ILE A 147 44.12 -13.52 14.27
C ILE A 147 44.02 -12.26 15.13
N ALA A 148 42.86 -11.66 15.23
CA ALA A 148 42.61 -10.41 15.96
C ALA A 148 41.46 -10.58 16.98
N PRO A 149 41.67 -11.30 18.11
CA PRO A 149 40.60 -11.65 19.03
C PRO A 149 40.01 -10.49 19.83
N ASN A 150 40.66 -9.34 19.84
CA ASN A 150 40.20 -8.11 20.48
C ASN A 150 39.65 -7.08 19.48
N ASP A 151 39.55 -7.43 18.22
CA ASP A 151 38.93 -6.58 17.19
C ASP A 151 37.42 -6.66 17.28
N ASP A 152 36.77 -5.56 17.69
CA ASP A 152 35.34 -5.51 17.88
C ASP A 152 34.55 -5.72 16.57
N GLU A 153 35.14 -5.38 15.43
CA GLU A 153 34.53 -5.61 14.11
C GLU A 153 34.57 -7.09 13.73
N ALA A 154 35.71 -7.78 14.00
CA ALA A 154 35.85 -9.22 13.79
C ALA A 154 34.83 -10.01 14.63
N VAL A 155 34.70 -9.65 15.92
CA VAL A 155 33.74 -10.27 16.85
C VAL A 155 32.31 -10.05 16.35
N SER A 156 31.96 -8.82 15.96
CA SER A 156 30.61 -8.47 15.48
C SER A 156 30.25 -9.23 14.22
N THR A 157 31.22 -9.31 13.31
CA THR A 157 31.02 -9.92 11.99
C THR A 157 30.85 -11.45 12.13
N GLU A 158 31.66 -12.09 12.94
CA GLU A 158 31.51 -13.53 13.18
C GLU A 158 30.17 -13.87 13.83
N LEU A 159 29.75 -13.12 14.85
CA LEU A 159 28.44 -13.30 15.48
C LEU A 159 27.29 -13.11 14.49
N ALA A 160 27.37 -12.09 13.63
CA ALA A 160 26.31 -11.81 12.64
C ALA A 160 26.24 -12.91 11.57
N LEU A 161 27.38 -13.38 11.07
CA LEU A 161 27.42 -14.44 10.06
C LEU A 161 27.05 -15.80 10.65
N GLY A 162 27.49 -16.08 11.87
CA GLY A 162 27.11 -17.28 12.63
C GLY A 162 25.60 -17.36 12.84
N ALA A 163 25.01 -16.26 13.30
CA ALA A 163 23.56 -16.13 13.46
C ALA A 163 22.81 -16.35 12.12
N ALA A 164 23.26 -15.69 11.04
CA ALA A 164 22.66 -15.85 9.71
C ALA A 164 22.78 -17.28 9.16
N ALA A 165 23.85 -18.00 9.53
CA ALA A 165 24.08 -19.41 9.18
C ALA A 165 23.34 -20.40 10.11
N GLY A 166 22.57 -19.94 11.09
CA GLY A 166 21.85 -20.77 12.05
C GLY A 166 22.75 -21.38 13.14
N GLN A 167 23.96 -20.85 13.36
CA GLN A 167 24.86 -21.31 14.42
C GLN A 167 24.58 -20.52 15.69
N THR A 168 23.68 -21.05 16.52
CA THR A 168 23.10 -20.33 17.67
C THR A 168 23.72 -20.75 19.01
N THR A 169 24.50 -21.82 19.05
CA THR A 169 25.13 -22.34 20.27
C THR A 169 26.06 -21.29 20.92
N GLY A 170 25.75 -20.89 22.15
CA GLY A 170 26.54 -19.89 22.89
C GLY A 170 26.32 -18.44 22.47
N LEU A 171 25.46 -18.17 21.45
CA LEU A 171 25.24 -16.83 20.94
C LEU A 171 24.63 -15.91 22.00
N ALA A 172 23.66 -16.38 22.78
CA ALA A 172 23.07 -15.62 23.88
C ALA A 172 24.11 -15.15 24.90
N GLN A 173 25.04 -16.07 25.31
CA GLN A 173 26.10 -15.74 26.24
C GLN A 173 27.12 -14.73 25.66
N ALA A 174 27.45 -14.87 24.37
CA ALA A 174 28.33 -13.93 23.67
C ALA A 174 27.75 -12.53 23.59
N LEU A 175 26.46 -12.41 23.20
CA LEU A 175 25.74 -11.14 23.15
C LEU A 175 25.61 -10.51 24.55
N ARG A 176 25.24 -11.32 25.57
CA ARG A 176 25.20 -10.86 26.97
C ARG A 176 26.54 -10.26 27.40
N LYS A 177 27.64 -11.02 27.22
CA LYS A 177 28.99 -10.57 27.62
C LYS A 177 29.35 -9.24 26.95
N ARG A 178 28.98 -9.07 25.67
CA ARG A 178 29.23 -7.84 24.93
C ARG A 178 28.37 -6.67 25.46
N ILE A 179 27.09 -6.90 25.73
CA ILE A 179 26.19 -5.92 26.33
C ILE A 179 26.73 -5.51 27.71
N ASP A 180 27.10 -6.45 28.56
CA ASP A 180 27.58 -6.16 29.92
C ASP A 180 28.95 -5.44 29.92
N LYS A 181 29.80 -5.67 28.93
CA LYS A 181 31.12 -5.00 28.82
C LYS A 181 31.02 -3.60 28.21
N SER A 182 29.99 -3.31 27.38
CA SER A 182 29.86 -2.02 26.70
C SER A 182 29.63 -0.86 27.66
N THR A 183 30.23 0.28 27.40
CA THR A 183 29.95 1.56 28.10
C THR A 183 28.64 2.18 27.63
N ASP A 184 28.27 1.98 26.34
CA ASP A 184 27.00 2.40 25.75
C ASP A 184 26.07 1.16 25.65
N LYS A 185 25.24 0.97 26.66
CA LYS A 185 24.30 -0.14 26.76
C LYS A 185 23.24 -0.11 25.65
N PRO A 186 22.58 1.02 25.36
CA PRO A 186 21.61 1.12 24.26
C PRO A 186 22.19 0.74 22.91
N ALA A 187 23.37 1.25 22.55
CA ALA A 187 24.04 0.89 21.31
C ALA A 187 24.38 -0.61 21.22
N ALA A 188 24.85 -1.20 22.30
CA ALA A 188 25.15 -2.64 22.37
C ALA A 188 23.89 -3.51 22.20
N ILE A 189 22.75 -3.10 22.78
CA ILE A 189 21.45 -3.76 22.60
C ILE A 189 21.01 -3.66 21.14
N THR A 190 21.07 -2.47 20.52
CA THR A 190 20.72 -2.26 19.10
C THR A 190 21.57 -3.16 18.20
N GLN A 191 22.85 -3.30 18.47
CA GLN A 191 23.75 -4.16 17.72
C GLN A 191 23.38 -5.65 17.88
N ALA A 192 23.00 -6.08 19.07
CA ALA A 192 22.52 -7.45 19.32
C ALA A 192 21.23 -7.73 18.52
N VAL A 193 20.28 -6.80 18.52
CA VAL A 193 19.05 -6.87 17.71
C VAL A 193 19.38 -6.97 16.23
N THR A 194 20.26 -6.10 15.72
CA THR A 194 20.67 -6.09 14.30
C THR A 194 21.33 -7.42 13.89
N THR A 195 22.12 -8.02 14.79
CA THR A 195 22.74 -9.34 14.59
C THR A 195 21.67 -10.42 14.44
N LEU A 196 20.71 -10.48 15.35
CA LEU A 196 19.65 -11.49 15.39
C LEU A 196 18.56 -11.27 14.33
N ALA A 197 18.34 -10.03 13.88
CA ALA A 197 17.37 -9.72 12.84
C ALA A 197 17.66 -10.42 11.50
N ARG A 198 18.91 -10.84 11.26
CA ARG A 198 19.34 -11.58 10.06
C ARG A 198 18.97 -13.07 10.10
N MET A 199 18.61 -13.61 11.27
CA MET A 199 18.16 -14.99 11.40
C MET A 199 16.82 -15.22 10.68
N GLN A 200 16.70 -16.36 10.01
CA GLN A 200 15.43 -16.75 9.38
C GLN A 200 14.38 -17.12 10.43
N ASN A 201 14.78 -17.87 11.46
CA ASN A 201 13.91 -18.26 12.56
C ASN A 201 13.78 -17.10 13.57
N LYS A 202 12.69 -16.32 13.45
CA LYS A 202 12.44 -15.15 14.32
C LYS A 202 12.12 -15.54 15.77
N GLN A 203 11.49 -16.69 15.97
CA GLN A 203 11.20 -17.20 17.31
C GLN A 203 12.48 -17.55 18.07
N GLU A 204 13.43 -18.19 17.39
CA GLU A 204 14.74 -18.50 17.98
C GLU A 204 15.55 -17.23 18.25
N ALA A 205 15.52 -16.26 17.32
CA ALA A 205 16.14 -14.96 17.50
C ALA A 205 15.63 -14.24 18.76
N PHE A 206 14.30 -14.24 18.96
CA PHE A 206 13.69 -13.71 20.19
C PHE A 206 14.16 -14.45 21.44
N SER A 207 14.20 -15.80 21.42
CA SER A 207 14.63 -16.61 22.54
C SER A 207 16.09 -16.29 22.95
N ILE A 208 16.99 -16.16 21.99
CA ILE A 208 18.39 -15.81 22.20
C ILE A 208 18.54 -14.40 22.80
N LEU A 209 17.82 -13.41 22.26
CA LEU A 209 17.83 -12.04 22.79
C LEU A 209 17.27 -12.00 24.21
N SER A 210 16.16 -12.71 24.44
CA SER A 210 15.50 -12.79 25.74
C SER A 210 16.42 -13.40 26.80
N GLU A 211 17.12 -14.50 26.46
CA GLU A 211 18.13 -15.11 27.36
C GLU A 211 19.27 -14.13 27.64
N ALA A 212 19.84 -13.51 26.61
CA ALA A 212 20.93 -12.56 26.75
C ALA A 212 20.57 -11.38 27.64
N ILE A 213 19.40 -10.77 27.45
CA ILE A 213 18.95 -9.60 28.20
C ILE A 213 18.56 -9.97 29.65
N ASN A 214 17.77 -11.03 29.85
CA ASN A 214 17.26 -11.38 31.17
C ASN A 214 18.37 -11.82 32.16
N GLN A 215 19.49 -12.33 31.63
CA GLN A 215 20.67 -12.66 32.41
C GLN A 215 21.70 -11.52 32.52
N SER A 216 21.47 -10.38 31.86
CA SER A 216 22.34 -9.21 31.80
C SER A 216 21.99 -8.16 32.88
N SER A 217 22.94 -7.27 33.15
CA SER A 217 22.75 -6.08 34.01
C SER A 217 21.70 -5.11 33.45
N VAL A 218 21.37 -5.20 32.15
CA VAL A 218 20.41 -4.32 31.45
C VAL A 218 18.97 -4.81 31.46
N LYS A 219 18.65 -5.89 32.16
CA LYS A 219 17.32 -6.53 32.14
C LYS A 219 16.15 -5.60 32.44
N ASN A 220 16.37 -4.55 33.23
CA ASN A 220 15.35 -3.56 33.59
C ASN A 220 15.47 -2.24 32.78
N LEU A 221 16.41 -2.15 31.85
CA LEU A 221 16.58 -0.95 31.03
C LEU A 221 15.42 -0.83 30.04
N PRO A 222 14.73 0.31 29.95
CA PRO A 222 13.63 0.49 28.99
C PRO A 222 13.99 0.11 27.56
N ALA A 223 15.19 0.50 27.09
CA ALA A 223 15.66 0.16 25.75
C ALA A 223 15.78 -1.37 25.51
N ALA A 224 16.18 -2.13 26.56
CA ALA A 224 16.25 -3.59 26.46
C ALA A 224 14.85 -4.21 26.35
N ARG A 225 13.90 -3.70 27.11
CA ARG A 225 12.51 -4.16 27.07
C ARG A 225 11.83 -3.82 25.75
N LEU A 226 12.09 -2.63 25.19
CA LEU A 226 11.61 -2.26 23.86
C LEU A 226 12.22 -3.16 22.77
N ALA A 227 13.50 -3.48 22.86
CA ALA A 227 14.15 -4.41 21.95
C ALA A 227 13.52 -5.81 21.99
N LEU A 228 13.18 -6.30 23.19
CA LEU A 228 12.43 -7.56 23.35
C LEU A 228 11.03 -7.48 22.79
N ALA A 229 10.32 -6.38 23.01
CA ALA A 229 8.98 -6.15 22.45
C ALA A 229 8.99 -6.19 20.92
N ASP A 230 9.91 -5.45 20.29
CA ASP A 230 10.04 -5.40 18.83
C ASP A 230 10.43 -6.78 18.23
N MET A 231 11.30 -7.51 18.90
CA MET A 231 11.69 -8.85 18.47
C MET A 231 10.57 -9.89 18.65
N ALA A 232 9.81 -9.84 19.76
CA ALA A 232 8.62 -10.66 19.97
C ALA A 232 7.56 -10.39 18.88
N GLN A 233 7.32 -9.13 18.54
CA GLN A 233 6.41 -8.77 17.45
C GLN A 233 6.89 -9.32 16.10
N SER A 234 8.19 -9.26 15.83
CA SER A 234 8.77 -9.82 14.60
C SER A 234 8.64 -11.34 14.49
N SER A 235 8.52 -12.03 15.63
CA SER A 235 8.26 -13.47 15.70
C SER A 235 6.78 -13.84 15.63
N GLY A 236 5.88 -12.84 15.58
CA GLY A 236 4.43 -13.02 15.54
C GLY A 236 3.75 -13.15 16.91
N ASP A 237 4.51 -12.99 18.02
CA ASP A 237 3.94 -13.05 19.37
C ASP A 237 3.59 -11.65 19.90
N SER A 238 2.44 -11.13 19.46
CA SER A 238 1.93 -9.82 19.89
C SER A 238 1.61 -9.79 21.40
N LYS A 239 1.30 -10.91 22.04
CA LYS A 239 1.05 -10.94 23.50
C LYS A 239 2.33 -10.71 24.28
N GLN A 240 3.40 -11.39 23.91
CA GLN A 240 4.70 -11.19 24.53
C GLN A 240 5.25 -9.79 24.21
N ALA A 241 5.07 -9.31 22.95
CA ALA A 241 5.46 -7.97 22.56
C ALA A 241 4.79 -6.90 23.43
N LEU A 242 3.48 -7.01 23.65
CA LEU A 242 2.71 -6.11 24.54
C LEU A 242 3.21 -6.19 25.99
N ALA A 243 3.49 -7.39 26.50
CA ALA A 243 3.98 -7.57 27.87
C ALA A 243 5.32 -6.83 28.07
N GLU A 244 6.28 -7.00 27.15
CA GLU A 244 7.58 -6.32 27.24
C GLU A 244 7.45 -4.80 27.06
N ALA A 245 6.57 -4.33 26.16
CA ALA A 245 6.30 -2.90 25.98
C ALA A 245 5.71 -2.26 27.26
N ARG A 246 4.83 -2.98 27.96
CA ARG A 246 4.28 -2.52 29.26
C ARG A 246 5.35 -2.48 30.35
N ILE A 247 6.27 -3.42 30.38
CA ILE A 247 7.41 -3.37 31.33
C ILE A 247 8.26 -2.13 31.02
N ALA A 248 8.53 -1.84 29.74
CA ALA A 248 9.27 -0.65 29.34
C ALA A 248 8.56 0.65 29.77
N LEU A 249 7.23 0.72 29.55
CA LEU A 249 6.42 1.87 29.95
C LEU A 249 6.37 2.02 31.49
N GLY A 250 6.29 0.92 32.22
CA GLY A 250 6.35 0.93 33.70
C GLY A 250 7.69 1.43 34.23
N ALA A 251 8.79 1.07 33.57
CA ALA A 251 10.14 1.54 33.94
C ALA A 251 10.39 3.01 33.56
N ASN A 252 9.72 3.52 32.52
CA ASN A 252 9.74 4.93 32.12
C ASN A 252 8.33 5.40 31.74
N PRO A 253 7.52 5.85 32.71
CA PRO A 253 6.13 6.25 32.49
C PRO A 253 5.93 7.46 31.56
N GLY A 254 6.99 8.17 31.20
CA GLY A 254 6.97 9.29 30.24
C GLY A 254 7.40 8.90 28.83
N SER A 255 7.75 7.63 28.58
CA SER A 255 8.28 7.18 27.29
C SER A 255 7.19 7.13 26.21
N GLU A 256 7.29 8.03 25.22
CA GLU A 256 6.43 7.99 24.03
C GLU A 256 6.67 6.71 23.20
N ASP A 257 7.92 6.23 23.14
CA ASP A 257 8.25 5.01 22.40
C ASP A 257 7.61 3.77 23.02
N ALA A 258 7.60 3.68 24.34
CA ALA A 258 6.96 2.56 25.02
C ALA A 258 5.43 2.63 24.88
N ALA A 259 4.84 3.82 25.03
CA ALA A 259 3.40 4.01 24.87
C ALA A 259 2.93 3.73 23.44
N ALA A 260 3.73 4.12 22.43
CA ALA A 260 3.45 3.81 21.02
C ALA A 260 3.39 2.30 20.78
N ARG A 261 4.35 1.52 21.32
CA ARG A 261 4.38 0.06 21.17
C ARG A 261 3.28 -0.64 21.97
N VAL A 262 2.92 -0.11 23.16
CA VAL A 262 1.72 -0.59 23.89
C VAL A 262 0.48 -0.46 23.04
N LEU A 263 0.31 0.64 22.29
CA LEU A 263 -0.81 0.80 21.37
C LEU A 263 -0.70 -0.16 20.19
N GLU A 264 0.44 -0.14 19.50
CA GLU A 264 0.66 -0.90 18.27
C GLU A 264 0.48 -2.41 18.47
N TYR A 265 1.14 -2.98 19.48
CA TYR A 265 1.07 -4.42 19.76
C TYR A 265 -0.19 -4.81 20.51
N GLY A 266 -0.69 -3.91 21.38
CA GLY A 266 -1.90 -4.13 22.14
C GLY A 266 -3.17 -4.20 21.30
N VAL A 267 -3.22 -3.45 20.22
CA VAL A 267 -4.34 -3.47 19.26
C VAL A 267 -4.58 -4.85 18.64
N ALA A 268 -3.54 -5.64 18.46
CA ALA A 268 -3.65 -7.01 17.95
C ALA A 268 -4.11 -8.03 19.02
N VAL A 269 -4.00 -7.68 20.32
CA VAL A 269 -4.36 -8.54 21.46
C VAL A 269 -5.73 -8.18 22.03
N ASP A 270 -5.90 -6.92 22.40
CA ASP A 270 -7.13 -6.31 22.92
C ASP A 270 -7.09 -4.81 22.60
N ALA A 271 -7.80 -4.43 21.55
CA ALA A 271 -7.75 -3.08 21.01
C ALA A 271 -8.33 -2.04 21.97
N ASP A 272 -9.44 -2.37 22.65
CA ASP A 272 -10.11 -1.42 23.53
C ASP A 272 -9.30 -1.18 24.81
N ALA A 273 -8.70 -2.23 25.36
CA ALA A 273 -7.80 -2.11 26.51
C ALA A 273 -6.55 -1.28 26.17
N ALA A 274 -5.92 -1.53 25.01
CA ALA A 274 -4.74 -0.79 24.57
C ALA A 274 -5.04 0.70 24.33
N ILE A 275 -6.15 1.00 23.67
CA ILE A 275 -6.63 2.37 23.44
C ILE A 275 -6.89 3.08 24.78
N ALA A 276 -7.56 2.43 25.72
CA ALA A 276 -7.85 3.01 27.03
C ALA A 276 -6.55 3.30 27.84
N GLU A 277 -5.58 2.37 27.79
CA GLU A 277 -4.29 2.51 28.47
C GLU A 277 -3.49 3.70 27.90
N VAL A 278 -3.43 3.82 26.57
CA VAL A 278 -2.71 4.90 25.90
C VAL A 278 -3.47 6.23 25.99
N ALA A 279 -4.79 6.23 25.99
CA ALA A 279 -5.56 7.43 26.29
C ALA A 279 -5.31 7.97 27.72
N ALA A 280 -5.10 7.08 28.69
CA ALA A 280 -4.67 7.47 30.04
C ALA A 280 -3.23 8.03 30.05
N PHE A 281 -2.35 7.50 29.20
CA PHE A 281 -1.00 8.04 29.02
C PHE A 281 -1.03 9.46 28.42
N THR A 282 -1.80 9.69 27.32
CA THR A 282 -1.86 11.01 26.67
C THR A 282 -2.43 12.10 27.57
N LYS A 283 -3.32 11.75 28.51
CA LYS A 283 -3.81 12.69 29.54
C LYS A 283 -2.70 13.11 30.50
N ARG A 284 -1.79 12.21 30.88
CA ARG A 284 -0.65 12.50 31.75
C ARG A 284 0.50 13.18 31.01
N GLN A 285 0.63 12.91 29.71
CA GLN A 285 1.68 13.43 28.83
C GLN A 285 1.06 14.22 27.67
N PRO A 286 0.49 15.43 27.93
CA PRO A 286 -0.24 16.18 26.90
C PRO A 286 0.64 16.67 25.74
N LYS A 287 1.97 16.66 25.90
CA LYS A 287 2.94 17.03 24.87
C LYS A 287 3.37 15.85 23.98
N ALA A 288 2.96 14.62 24.26
CA ALA A 288 3.30 13.41 23.51
C ALA A 288 2.58 13.38 22.15
N ARG A 289 2.97 14.29 21.23
CA ARG A 289 2.32 14.52 19.94
C ARG A 289 2.21 13.26 19.11
N ARG A 290 3.31 12.50 18.99
CA ARG A 290 3.37 11.28 18.18
C ARG A 290 2.36 10.23 18.66
N VAL A 291 2.33 9.95 19.96
CA VAL A 291 1.43 8.95 20.55
C VAL A 291 -0.02 9.36 20.39
N ARG A 292 -0.32 10.66 20.54
CA ARG A 292 -1.68 11.22 20.37
C ARG A 292 -2.18 11.08 18.94
N LEU A 293 -1.33 11.30 17.94
CA LEU A 293 -1.67 11.06 16.53
C LEU A 293 -1.88 9.58 16.23
N LEU A 294 -1.04 8.70 16.78
CA LEU A 294 -1.24 7.24 16.67
C LEU A 294 -2.56 6.81 17.31
N LEU A 295 -2.88 7.32 18.49
CA LEU A 295 -4.15 7.06 19.16
C LEU A 295 -5.34 7.53 18.33
N ALA A 296 -5.29 8.75 17.79
CA ALA A 296 -6.34 9.28 16.92
C ALA A 296 -6.52 8.42 15.65
N GLY A 297 -5.43 7.93 15.06
CA GLY A 297 -5.47 6.99 13.93
C GLY A 297 -6.19 5.68 14.30
N GLN A 298 -5.81 5.06 15.41
CA GLN A 298 -6.42 3.81 15.88
C GLN A 298 -7.90 3.97 16.24
N LEU A 299 -8.29 5.10 16.80
CA LEU A 299 -9.70 5.44 17.05
C LEU A 299 -10.48 5.60 15.75
N SER A 300 -9.90 6.32 14.78
CA SER A 300 -10.50 6.52 13.44
C SER A 300 -10.73 5.23 12.69
N ASP A 301 -9.76 4.30 12.70
CA ASP A 301 -9.86 3.02 12.01
C ASP A 301 -10.96 2.10 12.59
N ARG A 302 -11.38 2.38 13.81
CA ARG A 302 -12.51 1.72 14.51
C ARG A 302 -13.82 2.49 14.43
N GLY A 303 -13.89 3.57 13.65
CA GLY A 303 -15.08 4.41 13.53
C GLY A 303 -15.36 5.30 14.74
N ARG A 304 -14.44 5.36 15.73
CA ARG A 304 -14.55 6.22 16.94
C ARG A 304 -14.12 7.66 16.62
N TYR A 305 -14.71 8.22 15.55
CA TYR A 305 -14.28 9.52 14.98
C TYR A 305 -14.38 10.67 15.95
N SER A 306 -15.42 10.72 16.79
CA SER A 306 -15.60 11.79 17.77
C SER A 306 -14.44 11.86 18.78
N GLU A 307 -13.95 10.70 19.22
CA GLU A 307 -12.83 10.62 20.15
C GLU A 307 -11.51 10.96 19.47
N ALA A 308 -11.31 10.47 18.22
CA ALA A 308 -10.15 10.84 17.41
C ALA A 308 -10.06 12.35 17.18
N MET A 309 -11.17 12.97 16.81
CA MET A 309 -11.25 14.43 16.61
C MET A 309 -11.01 15.21 17.90
N ALA A 310 -11.55 14.73 19.04
CA ALA A 310 -11.32 15.38 20.34
C ALA A 310 -9.84 15.37 20.73
N GLU A 311 -9.13 14.27 20.43
CA GLU A 311 -7.69 14.15 20.69
C GLU A 311 -6.88 15.16 19.86
N VAL A 312 -7.13 15.24 18.55
CA VAL A 312 -6.46 16.20 17.65
C VAL A 312 -6.83 17.64 18.00
N GLN A 313 -8.11 17.91 18.27
CA GLN A 313 -8.58 19.25 18.64
C GLN A 313 -7.95 19.75 19.93
N SER A 314 -7.66 18.84 20.87
CA SER A 314 -6.98 19.24 22.11
C SER A 314 -5.53 19.68 21.87
N MET A 315 -4.87 19.16 20.84
CA MET A 315 -3.55 19.64 20.39
C MET A 315 -3.66 20.99 19.67
N LEU A 316 -4.66 21.15 18.80
CA LEU A 316 -4.92 22.40 18.07
C LEU A 316 -5.22 23.59 19.00
N ARG A 317 -5.79 23.36 20.19
CA ARG A 317 -5.96 24.45 21.19
C ARG A 317 -4.65 25.10 21.61
N ASN A 318 -3.55 24.34 21.62
CA ASN A 318 -2.22 24.84 21.98
C ASN A 318 -1.39 25.31 20.77
N ALA A 319 -1.77 24.88 19.57
CA ALA A 319 -1.10 25.20 18.31
C ALA A 319 -2.16 25.36 17.19
N PRO A 320 -2.94 26.47 17.18
CA PRO A 320 -4.08 26.61 16.27
C PRO A 320 -3.70 26.73 14.78
N GLU A 321 -2.45 27.06 14.49
CA GLU A 321 -1.91 27.18 13.13
C GLU A 321 -1.04 25.97 12.72
N ASP A 322 -1.05 24.89 13.52
CA ASP A 322 -0.38 23.65 13.14
C ASP A 322 -1.10 23.01 11.94
N PHE A 323 -0.54 23.23 10.76
CA PHE A 323 -1.15 22.83 9.50
C PHE A 323 -1.31 21.31 9.39
N GLU A 324 -0.40 20.50 9.95
CA GLU A 324 -0.53 19.04 9.94
C GLU A 324 -1.77 18.61 10.77
N LEU A 325 -1.95 19.19 11.95
CA LEU A 325 -3.11 18.90 12.80
C LEU A 325 -4.41 19.39 12.16
N LEU A 326 -4.41 20.55 11.48
CA LEU A 326 -5.58 21.05 10.74
C LEU A 326 -5.99 20.09 9.64
N PHE A 327 -5.02 19.56 8.87
CA PHE A 327 -5.30 18.61 7.80
C PHE A 327 -5.82 17.28 8.35
N VAL A 328 -5.19 16.74 9.41
CA VAL A 328 -5.67 15.52 10.09
C VAL A 328 -7.09 15.72 10.61
N GLN A 329 -7.39 16.87 11.21
CA GLN A 329 -8.73 17.17 11.73
C GLN A 329 -9.77 17.23 10.61
N ALA A 330 -9.42 17.85 9.46
CA ALA A 330 -10.28 17.88 8.27
C ALA A 330 -10.56 16.46 7.74
N GLN A 331 -9.54 15.63 7.69
CA GLN A 331 -9.68 14.24 7.25
C GLN A 331 -10.57 13.40 8.19
N LEU A 332 -10.38 13.55 9.51
CA LEU A 332 -11.21 12.85 10.51
C LEU A 332 -12.68 13.28 10.40
N ALA A 333 -12.94 14.58 10.24
CA ALA A 333 -14.28 15.11 10.06
C ALA A 333 -14.93 14.57 8.75
N ALA A 334 -14.16 14.47 7.67
CA ALA A 334 -14.66 13.89 6.41
C ALA A 334 -14.98 12.39 6.55
N ARG A 335 -14.12 11.60 7.24
CA ARG A 335 -14.40 10.19 7.55
C ARG A 335 -15.66 10.03 8.42
N ALA A 336 -15.90 10.96 9.31
CA ALA A 336 -17.12 11.03 10.12
C ALA A 336 -18.34 11.56 9.34
N LYS A 337 -18.19 11.91 8.05
CA LYS A 337 -19.20 12.58 7.21
C LYS A 337 -19.70 13.91 7.77
N GLN A 338 -18.89 14.55 8.60
CA GLN A 338 -19.13 15.89 9.16
C GLN A 338 -18.59 16.95 8.20
N TRP A 339 -19.25 17.09 7.03
CA TRP A 339 -18.78 17.91 5.91
C TRP A 339 -18.53 19.38 6.26
N PRO A 340 -19.40 20.05 7.07
CA PRO A 340 -19.15 21.43 7.49
C PRO A 340 -17.87 21.59 8.31
N ASP A 341 -17.58 20.65 9.21
CA ASP A 341 -16.35 20.68 10.01
C ASP A 341 -15.12 20.35 9.16
N ALA A 342 -15.23 19.36 8.24
CA ALA A 342 -14.16 19.05 7.29
C ALA A 342 -13.80 20.29 6.45
N LYS A 343 -14.81 21.01 5.93
CA LYS A 343 -14.62 22.28 5.23
C LYS A 343 -13.93 23.32 6.09
N LYS A 344 -14.41 23.52 7.32
CA LYS A 344 -13.85 24.50 8.25
C LYS A 344 -12.35 24.30 8.47
N PHE A 345 -11.93 23.08 8.76
CA PHE A 345 -10.53 22.79 9.07
C PHE A 345 -9.64 22.84 7.83
N ILE A 346 -10.14 22.38 6.65
CA ILE A 346 -9.37 22.53 5.42
C ILE A 346 -9.24 23.98 4.96
N ASP A 347 -10.23 24.84 5.22
CA ASP A 347 -10.13 26.27 4.95
C ASP A 347 -9.04 26.91 5.80
N GLN A 348 -8.95 26.55 7.10
CA GLN A 348 -7.88 27.00 7.97
C GLN A 348 -6.50 26.53 7.49
N PHE A 349 -6.38 25.25 7.08
CA PHE A 349 -5.17 24.73 6.50
C PHE A 349 -4.73 25.51 5.25
N ILE A 350 -5.65 25.74 4.31
CA ILE A 350 -5.39 26.50 3.07
C ILE A 350 -4.91 27.91 3.40
N ASN A 351 -5.54 28.56 4.37
CA ASN A 351 -5.13 29.90 4.81
C ASN A 351 -3.69 29.91 5.33
N VAL A 352 -3.35 29.00 6.24
CA VAL A 352 -1.98 28.88 6.79
C VAL A 352 -0.96 28.59 5.67
N GLN A 353 -1.25 27.66 4.76
CA GLN A 353 -0.35 27.32 3.66
C GLN A 353 -0.20 28.46 2.63
N THR A 354 -1.27 29.22 2.40
CA THR A 354 -1.21 30.39 1.51
C THR A 354 -0.31 31.47 2.08
N GLN A 355 -0.37 31.71 3.39
CA GLN A 355 0.51 32.66 4.08
C GLN A 355 1.97 32.19 4.03
N ARG A 356 2.24 30.89 4.24
CA ARG A 356 3.58 30.30 4.14
C ARG A 356 4.17 30.42 2.74
N LYS A 357 3.36 30.20 1.69
CA LYS A 357 3.80 30.35 0.29
C LYS A 357 4.25 31.79 -0.02
N GLY A 358 3.63 32.78 0.61
CA GLY A 358 3.98 34.19 0.46
C GLY A 358 5.22 34.65 1.23
N ALA A 359 5.75 33.83 2.15
CA ALA A 359 6.79 34.24 3.11
C ALA A 359 8.25 34.03 2.64
N GLY A 360 8.49 33.42 1.46
CA GLY A 360 9.85 33.31 0.90
C GLY A 360 10.10 32.06 0.04
N PRO A 361 11.26 31.97 -0.65
CA PRO A 361 11.55 30.93 -1.64
C PRO A 361 11.73 29.52 -1.03
N ASP A 362 12.18 29.39 0.20
CA ASP A 362 12.46 28.07 0.82
C ASP A 362 11.20 27.30 1.24
N GLY A 363 10.04 27.96 1.33
CA GLY A 363 8.74 27.32 1.64
C GLY A 363 7.79 27.19 0.44
N ALA A 364 8.15 27.77 -0.71
CA ALA A 364 7.19 27.95 -1.80
C ALA A 364 6.83 26.65 -2.54
N SER A 365 7.77 25.71 -2.69
CA SER A 365 7.53 24.44 -3.41
C SER A 365 6.67 23.48 -2.60
N ASP A 366 7.02 23.24 -1.36
CA ASP A 366 6.29 22.31 -0.48
C ASP A 366 4.89 22.83 -0.12
N ALA A 367 4.77 24.15 0.11
CA ALA A 367 3.47 24.78 0.33
C ALA A 367 2.58 24.74 -0.92
N GLY A 368 3.17 24.80 -2.13
CA GLY A 368 2.45 24.69 -3.39
C GLY A 368 1.82 23.31 -3.60
N VAL A 369 2.57 22.23 -3.36
CA VAL A 369 2.06 20.85 -3.42
C VAL A 369 0.98 20.64 -2.37
N ALA A 370 1.22 21.07 -1.13
CA ALA A 370 0.25 20.96 -0.05
C ALA A 370 -1.06 21.72 -0.33
N LEU A 371 -1.01 22.86 -1.05
CA LEU A 371 -2.21 23.58 -1.49
C LEU A 371 -2.97 22.83 -2.58
N SER A 372 -2.28 22.20 -3.52
CA SER A 372 -2.92 21.38 -4.56
C SER A 372 -3.70 20.22 -3.95
N ASP A 373 -3.09 19.52 -2.98
CA ASP A 373 -3.76 18.43 -2.26
C ASP A 373 -4.96 18.94 -1.44
N ALA A 374 -4.82 20.11 -0.82
CA ALA A 374 -5.89 20.71 -0.04
C ALA A 374 -7.09 21.13 -0.91
N TYR A 375 -6.85 21.71 -2.09
CA TYR A 375 -7.92 22.03 -3.04
C TYR A 375 -8.60 20.77 -3.57
N GLN A 376 -7.86 19.71 -3.87
CA GLN A 376 -8.44 18.43 -4.25
C GLN A 376 -9.32 17.84 -3.14
N PHE A 377 -8.84 17.90 -1.89
CA PHE A 377 -9.58 17.43 -0.73
C PHE A 377 -10.85 18.25 -0.52
N ARG A 378 -10.76 19.60 -0.52
CA ARG A 378 -11.92 20.48 -0.33
C ARG A 378 -12.94 20.36 -1.46
N ALA A 379 -12.48 20.18 -2.71
CA ALA A 379 -13.36 19.85 -3.81
C ALA A 379 -14.17 18.58 -3.55
N GLY A 380 -13.55 17.53 -2.95
CA GLY A 380 -14.26 16.34 -2.51
C GLY A 380 -15.33 16.62 -1.44
N VAL A 381 -15.00 17.43 -0.47
CA VAL A 381 -15.96 17.85 0.56
C VAL A 381 -17.12 18.62 -0.08
N PHE A 382 -16.85 19.51 -1.03
CA PHE A 382 -17.91 20.23 -1.76
C PHE A 382 -18.78 19.30 -2.62
N GLU A 383 -18.21 18.28 -3.27
CA GLU A 383 -19.00 17.29 -4.01
C GLU A 383 -19.95 16.51 -3.09
N GLU A 384 -19.50 16.09 -1.92
CA GLU A 384 -20.32 15.40 -0.92
C GLU A 384 -21.42 16.32 -0.33
N MET A 385 -21.16 17.63 -0.28
CA MET A 385 -22.16 18.65 0.09
C MET A 385 -23.11 19.03 -1.07
N GLY A 386 -22.95 18.46 -2.27
CA GLY A 386 -23.72 18.84 -3.47
C GLY A 386 -23.33 20.19 -4.08
N ARG A 387 -22.24 20.82 -3.61
CA ARG A 387 -21.75 22.14 -4.03
C ARG A 387 -20.79 22.01 -5.21
N LEU A 388 -21.31 21.56 -6.36
CA LEU A 388 -20.48 21.17 -7.51
C LEU A 388 -19.72 22.34 -8.14
N ASP A 389 -20.27 23.56 -8.12
CA ASP A 389 -19.56 24.74 -8.67
C ASP A 389 -18.39 25.17 -7.79
N ASP A 390 -18.51 25.06 -6.47
CA ASP A 390 -17.41 25.33 -5.55
C ASP A 390 -16.30 24.27 -5.69
N ALA A 391 -16.67 23.00 -5.88
CA ALA A 391 -15.71 21.93 -6.17
C ALA A 391 -14.94 22.20 -7.46
N TYR A 392 -15.64 22.62 -8.51
CA TYR A 392 -15.02 22.99 -9.78
C TYR A 392 -14.07 24.17 -9.64
N ALA A 393 -14.46 25.19 -8.89
CA ALA A 393 -13.64 26.37 -8.63
C ALA A 393 -12.33 26.00 -7.92
N ASP A 394 -12.38 25.15 -6.89
CA ASP A 394 -11.18 24.68 -6.17
C ASP A 394 -10.23 23.94 -7.10
N LEU A 395 -10.74 23.01 -7.90
CA LEU A 395 -9.92 22.28 -8.88
C LEU A 395 -9.26 23.22 -9.90
N SER A 396 -9.88 24.36 -10.21
CA SER A 396 -9.32 25.37 -11.11
C SER A 396 -8.14 26.16 -10.53
N LEU A 397 -7.95 26.10 -9.21
CA LEU A 397 -6.82 26.73 -8.51
C LEU A 397 -5.53 25.89 -8.59
N ILE A 398 -5.62 24.63 -8.96
CA ILE A 398 -4.50 23.71 -9.05
C ILE A 398 -3.72 24.02 -10.34
N LYS A 399 -2.45 24.44 -10.19
CA LYS A 399 -1.56 24.81 -11.30
C LYS A 399 -0.30 23.95 -11.38
N ASP A 400 0.05 23.31 -10.29
CA ASP A 400 1.25 22.50 -10.11
C ASP A 400 0.96 21.33 -9.16
N PRO A 401 1.66 20.21 -9.26
CA PRO A 401 2.42 19.74 -10.42
C PRO A 401 1.52 19.30 -11.59
N ALA A 402 2.10 19.02 -12.77
CA ALA A 402 1.33 18.63 -13.98
C ALA A 402 0.38 17.46 -13.73
N THR A 403 0.82 16.45 -12.96
CA THR A 403 0.00 15.30 -12.56
C THR A 403 -1.23 15.69 -11.74
N ALA A 404 -1.11 16.69 -10.86
CA ALA A 404 -2.24 17.21 -10.07
C ALA A 404 -3.20 18.01 -10.95
N VAL A 405 -2.69 18.79 -11.92
CA VAL A 405 -3.47 19.52 -12.92
C VAL A 405 -4.28 18.55 -13.78
N PHE A 406 -3.64 17.48 -14.27
CA PHE A 406 -4.32 16.43 -15.04
C PHE A 406 -5.44 15.76 -14.23
N ALA A 407 -5.16 15.35 -13.00
CA ALA A 407 -6.17 14.77 -12.12
C ALA A 407 -7.35 15.73 -11.85
N ALA A 408 -7.04 17.03 -11.67
CA ALA A 408 -8.05 18.07 -11.49
C ALA A 408 -8.93 18.23 -12.74
N GLN A 409 -8.36 18.21 -13.95
CA GLN A 409 -9.11 18.28 -15.21
C GLN A 409 -10.07 17.10 -15.37
N MET A 410 -9.62 15.86 -15.09
CA MET A 410 -10.49 14.67 -15.12
C MET A 410 -11.68 14.83 -14.18
N ARG A 411 -11.45 15.34 -13.00
CA ARG A 411 -12.49 15.56 -11.99
C ARG A 411 -13.43 16.73 -12.37
N GLN A 412 -12.89 17.82 -12.91
CA GLN A 412 -13.68 18.94 -13.44
C GLN A 412 -14.64 18.49 -14.54
N ALA A 413 -14.16 17.67 -15.47
CA ALA A 413 -15.00 17.10 -16.52
C ALA A 413 -16.12 16.21 -15.94
N ALA A 414 -15.79 15.36 -14.95
CA ALA A 414 -16.80 14.54 -14.27
C ALA A 414 -17.86 15.40 -13.56
N ILE A 415 -17.47 16.51 -12.92
CA ILE A 415 -18.38 17.47 -12.28
C ILE A 415 -19.28 18.12 -13.33
N ARG A 416 -18.74 18.60 -14.46
CA ARG A 416 -19.54 19.18 -15.54
C ARG A 416 -20.52 18.16 -16.13
N GLY A 417 -20.09 16.90 -16.28
CA GLY A 417 -20.98 15.80 -16.68
C GLY A 417 -22.14 15.58 -15.69
N LYS A 418 -21.87 15.58 -14.37
CA LYS A 418 -22.92 15.48 -13.34
C LYS A 418 -23.90 16.66 -13.37
N GLN A 419 -23.45 17.84 -13.77
CA GLN A 419 -24.29 19.05 -13.94
C GLN A 419 -25.08 19.04 -15.24
N GLY A 420 -24.92 18.03 -16.10
CA GLY A 420 -25.55 18.01 -17.45
C GLY A 420 -24.85 18.90 -18.49
N ARG A 421 -23.74 19.54 -18.15
CA ARG A 421 -22.92 20.40 -19.02
C ARG A 421 -21.94 19.55 -19.83
N VAL A 422 -22.48 18.62 -20.62
CA VAL A 422 -21.71 17.53 -21.26
C VAL A 422 -20.69 18.06 -22.26
N ASP A 423 -21.02 19.07 -23.06
CA ASP A 423 -20.08 19.60 -24.05
C ASP A 423 -18.89 20.32 -23.39
N GLU A 424 -19.11 20.98 -22.25
CA GLU A 424 -18.00 21.54 -21.47
C GLU A 424 -17.12 20.44 -20.88
N ALA A 425 -17.73 19.37 -20.38
CA ALA A 425 -16.96 18.22 -19.87
C ALA A 425 -16.07 17.62 -20.96
N VAL A 426 -16.63 17.43 -22.15
CA VAL A 426 -15.88 16.91 -23.31
C VAL A 426 -14.78 17.88 -23.73
N ALA A 427 -15.05 19.20 -23.77
CA ALA A 427 -14.04 20.20 -24.10
C ALA A 427 -12.85 20.22 -23.12
N ILE A 428 -13.10 20.03 -21.80
CA ILE A 428 -12.04 19.90 -20.80
C ILE A 428 -11.18 18.66 -21.08
N LEU A 429 -11.81 17.53 -21.42
CA LEU A 429 -11.12 16.28 -21.69
C LEU A 429 -10.32 16.33 -23.01
N ASP A 430 -10.88 16.95 -24.05
CA ASP A 430 -10.20 17.14 -25.34
C ASP A 430 -9.00 18.11 -25.23
N ALA A 431 -9.01 19.02 -24.26
CA ALA A 431 -7.90 19.94 -23.96
C ALA A 431 -6.84 19.34 -23.01
N ALA A 432 -7.11 18.18 -22.40
CA ALA A 432 -6.16 17.54 -21.49
C ALA A 432 -4.92 17.06 -22.25
N GLN A 433 -3.75 17.18 -21.59
CA GLN A 433 -2.47 16.76 -22.16
C GLN A 433 -1.94 15.57 -21.38
N PRO A 434 -2.25 14.33 -21.80
CA PRO A 434 -1.72 13.13 -21.17
C PRO A 434 -0.22 13.01 -21.46
N GLU A 435 0.55 12.55 -20.45
CA GLU A 435 2.00 12.38 -20.55
C GLU A 435 2.39 11.04 -21.21
N ASP A 436 1.50 10.04 -21.15
CA ASP A 436 1.71 8.68 -21.64
C ASP A 436 0.41 8.04 -22.15
N ASP A 437 0.52 6.83 -22.68
CA ASP A 437 -0.63 6.07 -23.20
C ASP A 437 -1.63 5.70 -22.12
N GLU A 438 -1.20 5.47 -20.88
CA GLU A 438 -2.08 5.14 -19.76
C GLU A 438 -2.96 6.35 -19.38
N SER A 439 -2.37 7.52 -19.26
CA SER A 439 -3.11 8.76 -19.00
C SER A 439 -4.01 9.15 -20.17
N ALA A 440 -3.60 8.89 -21.42
CA ALA A 440 -4.46 9.08 -22.58
C ALA A 440 -5.67 8.13 -22.58
N ASP A 441 -5.51 6.89 -22.12
CA ASP A 441 -6.62 5.95 -21.91
C ASP A 441 -7.59 6.47 -20.84
N VAL A 442 -7.08 7.05 -19.75
CA VAL A 442 -7.90 7.66 -18.71
C VAL A 442 -8.79 8.78 -19.29
N VAL A 443 -8.24 9.64 -20.15
CA VAL A 443 -9.04 10.69 -20.84
C VAL A 443 -10.16 10.07 -21.65
N LEU A 444 -9.88 9.08 -22.47
CA LEU A 444 -10.85 8.41 -23.35
C LEU A 444 -11.96 7.71 -22.57
N VAL A 445 -11.59 6.95 -21.53
CA VAL A 445 -12.55 6.25 -20.67
C VAL A 445 -13.42 7.25 -19.91
N THR A 446 -12.82 8.34 -19.39
CA THR A 446 -13.58 9.40 -18.72
C THR A 446 -14.56 10.10 -19.69
N THR A 447 -14.12 10.37 -20.93
CA THR A 447 -14.98 10.93 -21.98
C THR A 447 -16.15 9.99 -22.28
N SER A 448 -15.86 8.70 -22.45
CA SER A 448 -16.88 7.67 -22.68
C SER A 448 -17.90 7.63 -21.53
N GLN A 449 -17.45 7.68 -20.28
CA GLN A 449 -18.34 7.68 -19.11
C GLN A 449 -19.25 8.91 -19.06
N VAL A 450 -18.70 10.11 -19.35
CA VAL A 450 -19.49 11.35 -19.42
C VAL A 450 -20.56 11.27 -20.49
N LEU A 451 -20.19 10.84 -21.70
CA LEU A 451 -21.10 10.69 -22.83
C LEU A 451 -22.17 9.61 -22.57
N ARG A 452 -21.78 8.48 -22.01
CA ARG A 452 -22.70 7.40 -21.62
C ARG A 452 -23.73 7.85 -20.61
N ASN A 453 -23.33 8.57 -19.57
CA ASN A 453 -24.23 9.09 -18.55
C ASN A 453 -25.22 10.12 -19.14
N ALA A 454 -24.78 10.84 -20.16
CA ALA A 454 -25.62 11.76 -20.96
C ALA A 454 -26.45 11.07 -22.04
N LYS A 455 -26.41 9.73 -22.15
CA LYS A 455 -27.08 8.93 -23.19
C LYS A 455 -26.59 9.19 -24.63
N ARG A 456 -25.39 9.78 -24.79
CA ARG A 456 -24.73 10.00 -26.09
C ARG A 456 -23.84 8.77 -26.44
N ILE A 457 -24.46 7.58 -26.46
CA ILE A 457 -23.74 6.29 -26.58
C ILE A 457 -23.00 6.18 -27.92
N ASP A 458 -23.65 6.58 -29.04
CA ASP A 458 -23.06 6.48 -30.39
C ASP A 458 -21.80 7.33 -30.52
N GLU A 459 -21.76 8.49 -29.88
CA GLU A 459 -20.59 9.35 -29.87
C GLU A 459 -19.45 8.73 -29.04
N ALA A 460 -19.76 8.15 -27.89
CA ALA A 460 -18.79 7.44 -27.08
C ALA A 460 -18.16 6.27 -27.88
N ILE A 461 -18.99 5.47 -28.54
CA ILE A 461 -18.55 4.36 -29.39
C ILE A 461 -17.61 4.88 -30.50
N LYS A 462 -18.02 5.92 -31.22
CA LYS A 462 -17.23 6.49 -32.31
C LYS A 462 -15.83 6.95 -31.85
N ARG A 463 -15.75 7.64 -30.71
CA ARG A 463 -14.48 8.09 -30.15
C ARG A 463 -13.58 6.92 -29.75
N LEU A 464 -14.14 5.91 -29.06
CA LEU A 464 -13.37 4.73 -28.66
C LEU A 464 -12.97 3.85 -29.86
N GLN A 465 -13.79 3.76 -30.93
CA GLN A 465 -13.43 3.06 -32.16
C GLN A 465 -12.22 3.68 -32.85
N VAL A 466 -12.14 5.02 -32.90
CA VAL A 466 -10.98 5.73 -33.45
C VAL A 466 -9.74 5.39 -32.62
N ALA A 467 -9.84 5.51 -31.31
CA ALA A 467 -8.74 5.21 -30.39
C ALA A 467 -8.29 3.73 -30.45
N ASP A 468 -9.24 2.78 -30.54
CA ASP A 468 -8.95 1.35 -30.68
C ASP A 468 -8.20 1.05 -31.99
N LYS A 469 -8.56 1.73 -33.08
CA LYS A 469 -7.88 1.59 -34.37
C LYS A 469 -6.45 2.16 -34.34
N GLU A 470 -6.26 3.29 -33.69
CA GLU A 470 -4.96 3.98 -33.62
C GLU A 470 -3.99 3.32 -32.65
N ARG A 471 -4.49 2.84 -31.51
CA ARG A 471 -3.67 2.33 -30.41
C ARG A 471 -3.91 0.86 -30.07
N GLY A 472 -4.47 0.07 -30.91
CA GLY A 472 -4.89 -1.35 -30.87
C GLY A 472 -4.51 -2.26 -29.69
N SER A 473 -3.61 -1.84 -28.79
CA SER A 473 -3.15 -2.57 -27.60
C SER A 473 -3.79 -2.10 -26.28
N SER A 474 -4.60 -1.04 -26.29
CA SER A 474 -5.24 -0.55 -25.06
C SER A 474 -6.36 -1.49 -24.60
N LYS A 475 -6.13 -2.16 -23.47
CA LYS A 475 -7.14 -3.02 -22.83
C LYS A 475 -8.29 -2.22 -22.23
N SER A 476 -8.02 -1.01 -21.73
CA SER A 476 -9.01 -0.12 -21.12
C SER A 476 -10.02 0.37 -22.16
N VAL A 477 -9.53 0.84 -23.31
CA VAL A 477 -10.36 1.30 -24.44
C VAL A 477 -11.22 0.15 -24.98
N LYS A 478 -10.62 -1.03 -25.20
CA LYS A 478 -11.36 -2.21 -25.69
C LYS A 478 -12.43 -2.67 -24.71
N TYR A 479 -12.12 -2.68 -23.42
CA TYR A 479 -13.08 -3.06 -22.39
C TYR A 479 -14.27 -2.09 -22.36
N ASP A 480 -14.03 -0.78 -22.33
CA ASP A 480 -15.08 0.22 -22.26
C ASP A 480 -15.93 0.21 -23.54
N LEU A 481 -15.30 0.05 -24.72
CA LEU A 481 -16.01 -0.11 -25.99
C LEU A 481 -16.88 -1.38 -26.00
N ALA A 482 -16.39 -2.48 -25.47
CA ALA A 482 -17.17 -3.71 -25.33
C ALA A 482 -18.41 -3.51 -24.44
N MET A 483 -18.26 -2.78 -23.33
CA MET A 483 -19.40 -2.45 -22.44
C MET A 483 -20.44 -1.56 -23.12
N LEU A 484 -20.02 -0.64 -23.99
CA LEU A 484 -20.97 0.17 -24.78
C LEU A 484 -21.71 -0.68 -25.82
N TYR A 485 -21.04 -1.61 -26.50
CA TYR A 485 -21.70 -2.55 -27.42
C TYR A 485 -22.65 -3.50 -26.68
N GLU A 486 -22.26 -3.95 -25.50
CA GLU A 486 -23.15 -4.76 -24.66
C GLU A 486 -24.44 -3.99 -24.30
N GLN A 487 -24.30 -2.71 -23.93
CA GLN A 487 -25.43 -1.83 -23.67
C GLN A 487 -26.34 -1.62 -24.90
N GLN A 488 -25.77 -1.66 -26.12
CA GLN A 488 -26.53 -1.62 -27.38
C GLN A 488 -27.05 -3.00 -27.82
N ASN A 489 -26.90 -4.05 -26.99
CA ASN A 489 -27.23 -5.45 -27.37
C ASN A 489 -26.43 -6.00 -28.56
N ASN A 490 -25.29 -5.39 -28.89
CA ASN A 490 -24.39 -5.90 -29.92
C ASN A 490 -23.41 -6.91 -29.32
N LEU A 491 -23.91 -8.10 -28.96
CA LEU A 491 -23.10 -9.15 -28.34
C LEU A 491 -21.90 -9.59 -29.20
N PRO A 492 -21.99 -9.73 -30.55
CA PRO A 492 -20.84 -10.15 -31.35
C PRO A 492 -19.62 -9.24 -31.19
N GLU A 493 -19.81 -7.91 -31.24
CA GLU A 493 -18.72 -6.94 -31.07
C GLU A 493 -18.23 -6.87 -29.62
N ALA A 494 -19.15 -6.92 -28.65
CA ALA A 494 -18.78 -6.98 -27.23
C ALA A 494 -17.92 -8.21 -26.92
N GLU A 495 -18.34 -9.39 -27.38
CA GLU A 495 -17.59 -10.64 -27.22
C GLU A 495 -16.21 -10.57 -27.88
N ARG A 496 -16.13 -10.12 -29.13
CA ARG A 496 -14.87 -9.96 -29.85
C ARG A 496 -13.87 -9.12 -29.08
N LEU A 497 -14.30 -7.98 -28.56
CA LEU A 497 -13.43 -7.07 -27.80
C LEU A 497 -13.06 -7.64 -26.43
N LEU A 498 -13.99 -8.25 -25.70
CA LEU A 498 -13.70 -8.88 -24.39
C LEU A 498 -12.69 -10.02 -24.52
N ARG A 499 -12.79 -10.83 -25.58
CA ARG A 499 -11.78 -11.86 -25.87
C ARG A 499 -10.42 -11.26 -26.18
N GLN A 500 -10.35 -10.13 -26.87
CA GLN A 500 -9.09 -9.41 -27.09
C GLN A 500 -8.51 -8.87 -25.77
N VAL A 501 -9.34 -8.32 -24.89
CA VAL A 501 -8.88 -7.89 -23.56
C VAL A 501 -8.30 -9.06 -22.77
N ILE A 502 -8.94 -10.23 -22.79
CA ILE A 502 -8.46 -11.45 -22.12
C ILE A 502 -7.11 -11.91 -22.69
N VAL A 503 -6.90 -11.79 -24.01
CA VAL A 503 -5.62 -12.10 -24.66
C VAL A 503 -4.52 -11.12 -24.25
N LEU A 504 -4.84 -9.82 -24.19
CA LEU A 504 -3.91 -8.76 -23.78
C LEU A 504 -3.57 -8.83 -22.28
N ASP A 505 -4.53 -9.25 -21.45
CA ASP A 505 -4.38 -9.36 -20.02
C ASP A 505 -5.16 -10.57 -19.47
N SER A 506 -4.49 -11.71 -19.39
CA SER A 506 -5.06 -12.97 -18.88
C SER A 506 -5.45 -12.93 -17.40
N ARG A 507 -5.14 -11.82 -16.69
CA ARG A 507 -5.53 -11.58 -15.28
C ARG A 507 -6.64 -10.54 -15.15
N HIS A 508 -7.26 -10.11 -16.23
CA HIS A 508 -8.33 -9.11 -16.22
C HIS A 508 -9.66 -9.73 -15.77
N ALA A 509 -9.88 -9.85 -14.46
CA ALA A 509 -11.06 -10.49 -13.87
C ALA A 509 -12.40 -9.98 -14.43
N HIS A 510 -12.53 -8.65 -14.59
CA HIS A 510 -13.77 -8.04 -15.06
C HIS A 510 -14.08 -8.36 -16.53
N ALA A 511 -13.08 -8.61 -17.39
CA ALA A 511 -13.33 -9.02 -18.78
C ALA A 511 -13.91 -10.43 -18.85
N TYR A 512 -13.36 -11.36 -18.06
CA TYR A 512 -13.92 -12.70 -17.91
C TYR A 512 -15.36 -12.65 -17.36
N ASN A 513 -15.57 -11.82 -16.33
CA ASN A 513 -16.89 -11.65 -15.72
C ASN A 513 -17.90 -11.07 -16.71
N ALA A 514 -17.54 -10.00 -17.42
CA ALA A 514 -18.43 -9.34 -18.36
C ALA A 514 -18.85 -10.27 -19.50
N LEU A 515 -17.91 -11.03 -20.08
CA LEU A 515 -18.22 -12.00 -21.13
C LEU A 515 -19.09 -13.14 -20.60
N GLY A 516 -18.74 -13.72 -19.45
CA GLY A 516 -19.49 -14.80 -18.84
C GLY A 516 -20.90 -14.38 -18.46
N TYR A 517 -21.06 -13.18 -17.87
CA TYR A 517 -22.36 -12.62 -17.53
C TYR A 517 -23.22 -12.37 -18.77
N ALA A 518 -22.66 -11.75 -19.83
CA ALA A 518 -23.39 -11.47 -21.06
C ALA A 518 -23.94 -12.75 -21.72
N LEU A 519 -23.24 -13.88 -21.63
CA LEU A 519 -23.69 -15.17 -22.09
C LEU A 519 -24.78 -15.76 -21.17
N ALA A 520 -24.57 -15.71 -19.84
CA ALA A 520 -25.50 -16.25 -18.85
C ALA A 520 -26.83 -15.50 -18.87
N ASP A 521 -26.81 -14.17 -18.96
CA ASP A 521 -28.00 -13.34 -18.98
C ASP A 521 -28.91 -13.66 -20.20
N ARG A 522 -28.28 -13.90 -21.35
CA ARG A 522 -28.98 -14.31 -22.58
C ARG A 522 -29.32 -15.79 -22.65
N ASN A 523 -28.98 -16.56 -21.61
CA ASN A 523 -29.18 -18.01 -21.53
C ASN A 523 -28.55 -18.81 -22.69
N ILE A 524 -27.35 -18.41 -23.11
CA ILE A 524 -26.60 -19.06 -24.19
C ILE A 524 -25.23 -19.51 -23.70
N ARG A 525 -24.74 -20.64 -24.18
CA ARG A 525 -23.40 -21.16 -23.87
C ARG A 525 -23.09 -21.15 -22.35
N LEU A 526 -24.04 -21.64 -21.54
CA LEU A 526 -23.97 -21.54 -20.07
C LEU A 526 -22.72 -22.24 -19.49
N ASP A 527 -22.26 -23.33 -20.09
CA ASP A 527 -21.04 -24.02 -19.66
C ASP A 527 -19.80 -23.12 -19.85
N GLU A 528 -19.70 -22.44 -21.00
CA GLU A 528 -18.64 -21.47 -21.23
C GLU A 528 -18.76 -20.27 -20.28
N ALA A 529 -19.97 -19.75 -20.08
CA ALA A 529 -20.23 -18.69 -19.13
C ALA A 529 -19.74 -19.05 -17.72
N LEU A 530 -20.01 -20.28 -17.28
CA LEU A 530 -19.55 -20.76 -15.96
C LEU A 530 -18.03 -20.85 -15.88
N VAL A 531 -17.36 -21.31 -16.93
CA VAL A 531 -15.87 -21.36 -16.97
C VAL A 531 -15.28 -19.96 -16.86
N LEU A 532 -15.80 -19.01 -17.62
CA LEU A 532 -15.34 -17.62 -17.62
C LEU A 532 -15.56 -16.96 -16.24
N ILE A 533 -16.75 -17.11 -15.65
CA ILE A 533 -17.06 -16.51 -14.35
C ILE A 533 -16.26 -17.19 -13.22
N LYS A 534 -16.02 -18.51 -13.28
CA LYS A 534 -15.11 -19.17 -12.33
C LYS A 534 -13.71 -18.61 -12.42
N LYS A 535 -13.20 -18.37 -13.64
CA LYS A 535 -11.89 -17.71 -13.81
C LYS A 535 -11.86 -16.31 -13.22
N ALA A 536 -12.92 -15.52 -13.42
CA ALA A 536 -13.07 -14.22 -12.76
C ALA A 536 -13.06 -14.34 -11.23
N THR A 537 -13.74 -15.34 -10.67
CA THR A 537 -13.77 -15.61 -9.22
C THR A 537 -12.41 -16.00 -8.67
N GLU A 538 -11.62 -16.81 -9.40
CA GLU A 538 -10.23 -17.13 -9.03
C GLU A 538 -9.34 -15.87 -8.95
N LEU A 539 -9.50 -14.95 -9.89
CA LEU A 539 -8.73 -13.72 -9.98
C LEU A 539 -9.17 -12.66 -8.95
N ALA A 540 -10.46 -12.63 -8.59
CA ALA A 540 -11.03 -11.68 -7.64
C ALA A 540 -12.10 -12.36 -6.74
N PRO A 541 -11.68 -13.22 -5.77
CA PRO A 541 -12.59 -14.10 -5.03
C PRO A 541 -13.55 -13.38 -4.07
N ASN A 542 -13.28 -12.12 -3.75
CA ASN A 542 -14.07 -11.33 -2.82
C ASN A 542 -14.91 -10.22 -3.50
N ASP A 543 -14.91 -10.15 -4.81
CA ASP A 543 -15.71 -9.16 -5.55
C ASP A 543 -17.20 -9.56 -5.54
N PRO A 544 -18.09 -8.76 -4.94
CA PRO A 544 -19.51 -9.10 -4.83
C PRO A 544 -20.23 -9.12 -6.17
N PHE A 545 -19.77 -8.37 -7.19
CA PHE A 545 -20.35 -8.38 -8.52
C PHE A 545 -19.98 -9.64 -9.32
N ILE A 546 -18.75 -10.14 -9.13
CA ILE A 546 -18.33 -11.42 -9.72
C ILE A 546 -19.05 -12.56 -9.02
N MET A 547 -19.23 -12.48 -7.69
CA MET A 547 -20.04 -13.44 -6.94
C MET A 547 -21.51 -13.44 -7.42
N ASP A 548 -22.10 -12.27 -7.65
CA ASP A 548 -23.45 -12.15 -8.21
C ASP A 548 -23.55 -12.83 -9.58
N SER A 549 -22.59 -12.58 -10.46
CA SER A 549 -22.55 -13.23 -11.77
C SER A 549 -22.41 -14.74 -11.67
N LEU A 550 -21.61 -15.24 -10.69
CA LEU A 550 -21.51 -16.68 -10.44
C LEU A 550 -22.83 -17.27 -9.95
N GLY A 551 -23.51 -16.60 -9.04
CA GLY A 551 -24.84 -17.01 -8.59
C GLY A 551 -25.86 -16.96 -9.71
N TRP A 552 -25.79 -15.95 -10.57
CA TRP A 552 -26.69 -15.81 -11.72
C TRP A 552 -26.51 -16.94 -12.74
N VAL A 553 -25.28 -17.27 -13.14
CA VAL A 553 -25.06 -18.41 -14.06
C VAL A 553 -25.52 -19.73 -13.45
N LYS A 554 -25.33 -19.96 -12.15
CA LYS A 554 -25.85 -21.12 -11.44
C LYS A 554 -27.38 -21.20 -11.49
N PHE A 555 -28.05 -20.07 -11.28
CA PHE A 555 -29.50 -19.97 -11.42
C PHE A 555 -29.96 -20.33 -12.84
N ARG A 556 -29.29 -19.76 -13.87
CA ARG A 556 -29.62 -20.02 -15.28
C ARG A 556 -29.40 -21.49 -15.69
N MET A 557 -28.49 -22.18 -15.02
CA MET A 557 -28.25 -23.64 -15.18
C MET A 557 -29.23 -24.51 -14.38
N GLY A 558 -30.11 -23.92 -13.57
CA GLY A 558 -31.07 -24.66 -12.71
C GLY A 558 -30.51 -25.11 -11.37
N ASP A 559 -29.28 -24.75 -11.02
CA ASP A 559 -28.65 -25.05 -9.72
C ASP A 559 -29.08 -24.01 -8.67
N TYR A 560 -30.37 -24.06 -8.30
CA TYR A 560 -30.99 -23.07 -7.41
C TYR A 560 -30.36 -23.04 -6.00
N PRO A 561 -30.00 -24.20 -5.37
CA PRO A 561 -29.37 -24.16 -4.06
C PRO A 561 -28.03 -23.42 -4.06
N ALA A 562 -27.14 -23.69 -5.02
CA ALA A 562 -25.88 -23.01 -5.16
C ALA A 562 -26.06 -21.52 -5.51
N ALA A 563 -27.02 -21.18 -6.38
CA ALA A 563 -27.36 -19.80 -6.70
C ALA A 563 -27.78 -19.01 -5.46
N LEU A 564 -28.67 -19.60 -4.62
CA LEU A 564 -29.15 -18.95 -3.41
C LEU A 564 -28.02 -18.67 -2.42
N GLU A 565 -27.15 -19.67 -2.17
CA GLU A 565 -26.01 -19.52 -1.27
C GLU A 565 -25.08 -18.38 -1.73
N ILE A 566 -24.68 -18.42 -3.01
CA ILE A 566 -23.72 -17.46 -3.56
C ILE A 566 -24.29 -16.04 -3.60
N LEU A 567 -25.54 -15.88 -4.06
CA LEU A 567 -26.20 -14.56 -4.13
C LEU A 567 -26.48 -13.97 -2.75
N THR A 568 -26.86 -14.81 -1.76
CA THR A 568 -27.03 -14.35 -0.38
C THR A 568 -25.71 -13.82 0.18
N ARG A 569 -24.59 -14.50 -0.08
CA ARG A 569 -23.26 -14.05 0.32
C ARG A 569 -22.83 -12.77 -0.42
N ALA A 570 -23.14 -12.66 -1.71
CA ALA A 570 -22.88 -11.44 -2.49
C ALA A 570 -23.65 -10.25 -1.93
N TYR A 571 -24.94 -10.44 -1.67
CA TYR A 571 -25.81 -9.40 -1.12
C TYR A 571 -25.40 -8.98 0.30
N SER A 572 -25.00 -9.93 1.15
CA SER A 572 -24.52 -9.62 2.51
C SER A 572 -23.25 -8.76 2.51
N LYS A 573 -22.38 -8.94 1.51
CA LYS A 573 -21.17 -8.12 1.33
C LYS A 573 -21.48 -6.73 0.76
N ARG A 574 -22.42 -6.68 -0.17
CA ARG A 574 -22.81 -5.44 -0.84
C ARG A 574 -24.29 -5.49 -1.26
N PRO A 575 -25.17 -4.88 -0.46
CA PRO A 575 -26.60 -4.90 -0.70
C PRO A 575 -26.99 -3.88 -1.80
N GLU A 576 -26.70 -4.22 -3.06
CA GLU A 576 -27.02 -3.44 -4.27
C GLU A 576 -28.34 -3.91 -4.89
N ALA A 577 -29.01 -3.01 -5.63
CA ALA A 577 -30.31 -3.28 -6.25
C ALA A 577 -30.24 -4.38 -7.33
N ASP A 578 -29.15 -4.46 -8.11
CA ASP A 578 -28.96 -5.52 -9.10
C ASP A 578 -28.84 -6.90 -8.46
N ILE A 579 -28.05 -7.01 -7.35
CA ILE A 579 -27.91 -8.27 -6.61
C ILE A 579 -29.25 -8.63 -5.97
N ALA A 580 -30.00 -7.65 -5.47
CA ALA A 580 -31.36 -7.87 -4.94
C ALA A 580 -32.30 -8.39 -6.02
N ALA A 581 -32.21 -7.92 -7.27
CA ALA A 581 -33.00 -8.41 -8.37
C ALA A 581 -32.76 -9.89 -8.62
N HIS A 582 -31.49 -10.31 -8.74
CA HIS A 582 -31.12 -11.70 -9.00
C HIS A 582 -31.49 -12.63 -7.82
N LEU A 583 -31.14 -12.25 -6.60
CA LEU A 583 -31.45 -13.04 -5.41
C LEU A 583 -32.97 -13.18 -5.20
N GLY A 584 -33.70 -12.08 -5.41
CA GLY A 584 -35.16 -12.10 -5.33
C GLY A 584 -35.80 -12.99 -6.41
N GLU A 585 -35.23 -13.04 -7.62
CA GLU A 585 -35.70 -13.96 -8.66
C GLU A 585 -35.49 -15.41 -8.28
N VAL A 586 -34.38 -15.77 -7.64
CA VAL A 586 -34.13 -17.12 -7.13
C VAL A 586 -35.19 -17.48 -6.07
N TYR A 587 -35.45 -16.60 -5.08
CA TYR A 587 -36.50 -16.83 -4.09
C TYR A 587 -37.88 -16.99 -4.73
N TRP A 588 -38.19 -16.16 -5.72
CA TRP A 588 -39.50 -16.24 -6.39
C TRP A 588 -39.71 -17.58 -7.10
N VAL A 589 -38.69 -18.06 -7.84
CA VAL A 589 -38.76 -19.34 -8.57
C VAL A 589 -38.86 -20.52 -7.59
N GLN A 590 -38.22 -20.41 -6.43
CA GLN A 590 -38.33 -21.42 -5.36
C GLN A 590 -39.67 -21.35 -4.58
N GLY A 591 -40.54 -20.37 -4.88
CA GLY A 591 -41.86 -20.24 -4.24
C GLY A 591 -41.87 -19.31 -3.02
N ASP A 592 -40.74 -18.80 -2.55
CA ASP A 592 -40.65 -17.87 -1.41
C ASP A 592 -40.91 -16.43 -1.86
N ARG A 593 -42.12 -16.18 -2.29
CA ARG A 593 -42.51 -14.89 -2.92
C ARG A 593 -42.48 -13.73 -1.94
N ASP A 594 -42.65 -13.97 -0.66
CA ASP A 594 -42.64 -12.90 0.34
C ASP A 594 -41.24 -12.39 0.59
N LYS A 595 -40.25 -13.29 0.67
CA LYS A 595 -38.83 -12.86 0.72
C LYS A 595 -38.39 -12.13 -0.54
N ALA A 596 -38.80 -12.64 -1.72
CA ALA A 596 -38.50 -11.96 -2.98
C ALA A 596 -39.01 -10.50 -2.99
N ARG A 597 -40.30 -10.31 -2.62
CA ARG A 597 -40.91 -8.97 -2.56
C ARG A 597 -40.26 -8.07 -1.51
N ALA A 598 -39.92 -8.62 -0.34
CA ALA A 598 -39.23 -7.85 0.70
C ALA A 598 -37.86 -7.36 0.22
N LEU A 599 -37.09 -8.24 -0.41
CA LEU A 599 -35.77 -7.94 -0.94
C LEU A 599 -35.82 -6.90 -2.09
N TRP A 600 -36.75 -7.06 -3.01
CA TRP A 600 -36.94 -6.11 -4.11
C TRP A 600 -37.36 -4.72 -3.61
N ARG A 601 -38.25 -4.64 -2.60
CA ARG A 601 -38.61 -3.36 -1.96
C ARG A 601 -37.41 -2.71 -1.27
N GLU A 602 -36.58 -3.49 -0.62
CA GLU A 602 -35.35 -3.00 -0.02
C GLU A 602 -34.40 -2.44 -1.10
N GLY A 603 -34.22 -3.16 -2.21
CA GLY A 603 -33.42 -2.71 -3.34
C GLY A 603 -33.94 -1.39 -3.94
N LEU A 604 -35.26 -1.25 -4.16
CA LEU A 604 -35.89 -0.02 -4.64
C LEU A 604 -35.74 1.14 -3.65
N SER A 605 -35.74 0.89 -2.34
CA SER A 605 -35.51 1.95 -1.35
C SER A 605 -34.11 2.55 -1.44
N LYS A 606 -33.13 1.80 -1.96
CA LYS A 606 -31.74 2.24 -2.19
C LYS A 606 -31.57 2.90 -3.55
N GLU A 607 -32.21 2.33 -4.58
CA GLU A 607 -32.14 2.85 -5.96
C GLU A 607 -33.49 2.65 -6.66
N ALA A 608 -34.38 3.61 -6.50
CA ALA A 608 -35.76 3.55 -7.01
C ALA A 608 -35.87 3.40 -8.55
N SER A 609 -34.84 3.83 -9.29
CA SER A 609 -34.77 3.79 -10.75
C SER A 609 -33.91 2.65 -11.31
N ASN A 610 -33.49 1.68 -10.49
CA ASN A 610 -32.70 0.56 -10.98
C ASN A 610 -33.45 -0.25 -12.02
N ALA A 611 -32.95 -0.26 -13.25
CA ALA A 611 -33.66 -0.84 -14.39
C ALA A 611 -33.80 -2.37 -14.28
N THR A 612 -32.74 -3.06 -13.83
CA THR A 612 -32.75 -4.53 -13.67
C THR A 612 -33.82 -4.95 -12.67
N LEU A 613 -33.89 -4.26 -11.55
CA LEU A 613 -34.85 -4.57 -10.49
C LEU A 613 -36.29 -4.26 -10.92
N VAL A 614 -36.53 -3.09 -11.53
CA VAL A 614 -37.85 -2.70 -12.01
C VAL A 614 -38.35 -3.65 -13.10
N GLU A 615 -37.50 -4.04 -14.06
CA GLU A 615 -37.83 -4.99 -15.12
C GLU A 615 -38.09 -6.40 -14.56
N THR A 616 -37.30 -6.85 -13.60
CA THR A 616 -37.50 -8.12 -12.93
C THR A 616 -38.85 -8.16 -12.20
N MET A 617 -39.17 -7.15 -11.40
CA MET A 617 -40.46 -7.07 -10.71
C MET A 617 -41.64 -7.05 -11.68
N LYS A 618 -41.53 -6.28 -12.77
CA LYS A 618 -42.55 -6.24 -13.82
C LYS A 618 -42.77 -7.60 -14.48
N ARG A 619 -41.68 -8.32 -14.79
CA ARG A 619 -41.73 -9.67 -15.39
C ARG A 619 -42.48 -10.68 -14.51
N PHE A 620 -42.38 -10.54 -13.21
CA PHE A 620 -43.08 -11.43 -12.24
C PHE A 620 -44.41 -10.85 -11.75
N GLY A 621 -44.91 -9.75 -12.28
CA GLY A 621 -46.14 -9.13 -11.84
C GLY A 621 -46.12 -8.67 -10.39
N ALA A 622 -44.95 -8.44 -9.85
CA ALA A 622 -44.76 -7.84 -8.54
C ALA A 622 -44.78 -6.32 -8.71
N ALA A 623 -45.85 -5.67 -8.27
CA ALA A 623 -45.88 -4.22 -8.26
C ALA A 623 -44.81 -3.66 -7.32
N PRO A 624 -44.16 -2.55 -7.66
CA PRO A 624 -43.18 -1.89 -6.80
C PRO A 624 -43.78 -1.42 -5.48
#